data_07b83934c7160ccb65b24abfd962ba98
#
_entry.id   07b83934c7160ccb65b24abfd962ba98
#
_cell.length_a   1.000
_cell.length_b   1.000
_cell.length_c   1.000
_cell.angle_alpha   90.00
_cell.angle_beta   90.00
_cell.angle_gamma   90.00
#
_symmetry.space_group_name_H-M   'P 1'
#
loop_
_entity.id
_entity.type
_entity.pdbx_description
1 polymer ?
#
loop_
_entity_poly.entity_id
_entity_poly.type
_entity_poly.pdbx_seq_one_letter_code
_entity_poly.pdbx_strand_id
1 'polypeptide(L)'
;MPRARPLTAGEEAKIHPGLREALRAAGAHPVIVAAAHPGARMAALWRGGAPILTRGDAIWWPQAEEDFSGPWAATAMATLQHELQHVLDYQIGWLTAARYLSRPTHWSYRLEIRPGLVWDALGAEQRATAAELLWIAENAPARGSRADLRILRDLIPWAASSANP
;
A
#
# COMPACT_ATOMS: atom_id res chain seq x y z
N MET A 1 17.79 11.54 15.34
CA MET A 1 17.58 11.03 13.98
C MET A 1 16.28 10.24 13.97
N PRO A 2 15.47 10.27 12.91
CA PRO A 2 14.28 9.42 12.82
C PRO A 2 14.68 7.95 12.92
N ARG A 3 13.90 7.17 13.67
CA ARG A 3 14.14 5.73 13.82
C ARG A 3 13.61 5.04 12.56
N ALA A 4 14.47 4.35 11.84
CA ALA A 4 14.09 3.49 10.73
C ALA A 4 14.20 2.02 11.17
N ARG A 5 13.25 1.19 10.75
CA ARG A 5 13.23 -0.26 10.99
C ARG A 5 12.76 -1.03 9.76
N PRO A 6 13.24 -2.26 9.53
CA PRO A 6 12.62 -3.17 8.56
C PRO A 6 11.21 -3.56 9.04
N LEU A 7 10.48 -4.26 8.19
CA LEU A 7 9.26 -4.95 8.60
C LEU A 7 9.60 -6.03 9.63
N THR A 8 8.73 -6.21 10.61
CA THR A 8 8.84 -7.32 11.56
C THR A 8 8.41 -8.64 10.91
N ALA A 9 8.84 -9.78 11.44
CA ALA A 9 8.38 -11.08 10.96
C ALA A 9 6.86 -11.24 11.07
N GLY A 10 6.23 -10.63 12.10
CA GLY A 10 4.78 -10.60 12.25
C GLY A 10 4.08 -9.81 11.16
N GLU A 11 4.62 -8.64 10.79
CA GLU A 11 4.12 -7.82 9.69
C GLU A 11 4.27 -8.56 8.36
N GLU A 12 5.46 -9.11 8.07
CA GLU A 12 5.71 -9.88 6.85
C GLU A 12 4.77 -11.08 6.69
N ALA A 13 4.45 -11.78 7.78
CA ALA A 13 3.53 -12.91 7.77
C ALA A 13 2.09 -12.50 7.40
N LYS A 14 1.71 -11.24 7.66
CA LYS A 14 0.37 -10.69 7.38
C LYS A 14 0.27 -9.92 6.06
N ILE A 15 1.39 -9.71 5.35
CA ILE A 15 1.34 -9.17 3.98
C ILE A 15 0.67 -10.22 3.09
N HIS A 16 -0.21 -9.74 2.18
CA HIS A 16 -0.82 -10.63 1.18
C HIS A 16 0.28 -11.42 0.44
N PRO A 17 0.16 -12.76 0.33
CA PRO A 17 1.23 -13.61 -0.22
C PRO A 17 1.73 -13.18 -1.59
N GLY A 18 0.82 -12.83 -2.51
CA GLY A 18 1.19 -12.36 -3.84
C GLY A 18 1.93 -11.02 -3.82
N LEU A 19 1.54 -10.07 -2.97
CA LEU A 19 2.25 -8.79 -2.83
C LEU A 19 3.67 -9.02 -2.27
N ARG A 20 3.80 -9.88 -1.26
CA ARG A 20 5.10 -10.24 -0.67
C ARG A 20 6.03 -10.86 -1.70
N GLU A 21 5.51 -11.76 -2.54
CA GLU A 21 6.29 -12.37 -3.62
C GLU A 21 6.68 -11.36 -4.69
N ALA A 22 5.76 -10.48 -5.10
CA ALA A 22 6.04 -9.42 -6.07
C ALA A 22 7.11 -8.44 -5.55
N LEU A 23 7.08 -8.06 -4.27
CA LEU A 23 8.11 -7.22 -3.64
C LEU A 23 9.49 -7.91 -3.66
N ARG A 24 9.55 -9.21 -3.31
CA ARG A 24 10.80 -9.97 -3.39
C ARG A 24 11.35 -10.05 -4.82
N ALA A 25 10.50 -10.36 -5.78
CA ALA A 25 10.88 -10.44 -7.19
C ALA A 25 11.40 -9.09 -7.72
N ALA A 26 10.86 -7.98 -7.22
CA ALA A 26 11.31 -6.62 -7.53
C ALA A 26 12.58 -6.20 -6.77
N GLY A 27 13.10 -7.02 -5.84
CA GLY A 27 14.25 -6.67 -5.01
C GLY A 27 13.96 -5.57 -3.99
N ALA A 28 12.71 -5.42 -3.57
CA ALA A 28 12.30 -4.43 -2.59
C ALA A 28 12.74 -4.78 -1.17
N HIS A 29 13.18 -3.77 -0.42
CA HIS A 29 13.56 -3.87 0.99
C HIS A 29 12.83 -2.80 1.82
N PRO A 30 11.50 -2.94 2.04
CA PRO A 30 10.70 -1.92 2.71
C PRO A 30 11.22 -1.60 4.11
N VAL A 31 11.33 -0.30 4.42
CA VAL A 31 11.69 0.20 5.75
C VAL A 31 10.67 1.22 6.21
N ILE A 32 10.25 1.11 7.48
CA ILE A 32 9.34 2.05 8.12
C ILE A 32 10.19 3.10 8.84
N VAL A 33 9.96 4.37 8.52
CA VAL A 33 10.64 5.51 9.14
C VAL A 33 9.65 6.23 10.06
N ALA A 34 9.84 6.11 11.37
CA ALA A 34 8.98 6.72 12.40
C ALA A 34 9.19 8.24 12.46
N ALA A 35 8.87 8.94 11.39
CA ALA A 35 8.97 10.39 11.25
C ALA A 35 8.13 10.89 10.07
N ALA A 36 7.79 12.18 10.08
CA ALA A 36 7.25 12.86 8.90
C ALA A 36 8.34 13.05 7.84
N HIS A 37 8.00 12.75 6.58
CA HIS A 37 8.90 13.05 5.46
C HIS A 37 9.21 14.56 5.41
N PRO A 38 10.46 14.98 5.23
CA PRO A 38 10.81 16.41 5.21
C PRO A 38 9.96 17.25 4.24
N GLY A 39 9.66 16.71 3.05
CA GLY A 39 8.81 17.37 2.05
C GLY A 39 7.31 17.41 2.40
N ALA A 40 6.85 16.59 3.35
CA ALA A 40 5.45 16.56 3.77
C ALA A 40 5.13 17.57 4.89
N ARG A 41 6.14 18.26 5.45
CA ARG A 41 5.95 19.23 6.54
C ARG A 41 5.02 20.38 6.16
N MET A 42 5.11 20.85 4.93
CA MET A 42 4.20 21.89 4.43
C MET A 42 2.75 21.38 4.30
N ALA A 43 2.56 20.16 3.84
CA ALA A 43 1.23 19.54 3.77
C ALA A 43 0.62 19.30 5.17
N ALA A 44 1.44 19.02 6.16
CA ALA A 44 1.03 18.83 7.55
C ALA A 44 0.39 20.09 8.15
N LEU A 45 0.91 21.28 7.81
CA LEU A 45 0.37 22.54 8.28
C LEU A 45 -1.06 22.82 7.78
N TRP A 46 -1.41 22.27 6.60
CA TRP A 46 -2.72 22.48 5.98
C TRP A 46 -3.74 21.39 6.33
N ARG A 47 -3.29 20.20 6.72
CA ARG A 47 -4.15 19.03 6.95
C ARG A 47 -4.29 18.63 8.41
N GLY A 48 -3.64 19.33 9.35
CA GLY A 48 -3.70 19.01 10.78
C GLY A 48 -2.90 17.78 11.19
N GLY A 49 -2.04 17.24 10.31
CA GLY A 49 -1.16 16.11 10.60
C GLY A 49 -0.29 15.75 9.41
N ALA A 50 0.88 15.18 9.66
CA ALA A 50 1.77 14.72 8.60
C ALA A 50 1.21 13.43 7.98
N PRO A 51 1.01 13.37 6.65
CA PRO A 51 0.58 12.16 5.97
C PRO A 51 1.66 11.08 6.02
N ILE A 52 1.25 9.82 5.91
CA ILE A 52 2.15 8.73 5.53
C ILE A 52 2.60 9.01 4.10
N LEU A 53 3.86 8.73 3.79
CA LEU A 53 4.42 8.96 2.46
C LEU A 53 5.46 7.90 2.14
N THR A 54 5.29 7.24 1.01
CA THR A 54 6.26 6.27 0.49
C THR A 54 7.13 6.88 -0.61
N ARG A 55 8.43 6.62 -0.54
CA ARG A 55 9.40 6.96 -1.58
C ARG A 55 10.49 5.89 -1.68
N GLY A 56 10.54 5.20 -2.80
CA GLY A 56 11.39 4.02 -2.95
C GLY A 56 11.02 2.97 -1.92
N ASP A 57 11.96 2.44 -1.17
CA ASP A 57 11.73 1.48 -0.08
C ASP A 57 11.28 2.12 1.23
N ALA A 58 11.39 3.44 1.38
CA ALA A 58 11.10 4.12 2.64
C ALA A 58 9.62 4.52 2.76
N ILE A 59 8.97 4.00 3.81
CA ILE A 59 7.62 4.37 4.23
C ILE A 59 7.74 5.31 5.44
N TRP A 60 7.51 6.60 5.21
CA TRP A 60 7.53 7.63 6.24
C TRP A 60 6.20 7.67 6.96
N TRP A 61 6.17 7.15 8.18
CA TRP A 61 4.97 6.99 8.99
C TRP A 61 5.14 7.69 10.34
N PRO A 62 4.63 8.92 10.51
CA PRO A 62 4.93 9.78 11.67
C PRO A 62 4.63 9.15 13.03
N GLN A 63 3.62 8.31 13.09
CA GLN A 63 3.14 7.65 14.31
C GLN A 63 3.29 6.13 14.22
N ALA A 64 4.33 5.66 13.51
CA ALA A 64 4.56 4.23 13.37
C ALA A 64 4.82 3.59 14.73
N GLU A 65 4.07 2.53 15.01
CA GLU A 65 4.32 1.62 16.12
C GLU A 65 5.52 0.72 15.83
N GLU A 66 6.01 0.02 16.84
CA GLU A 66 7.12 -0.92 16.68
C GLU A 66 6.73 -2.16 15.88
N ASP A 67 5.44 -2.53 15.91
CA ASP A 67 4.88 -3.68 15.20
C ASP A 67 3.38 -3.48 14.93
N PHE A 68 2.97 -3.62 13.68
CA PHE A 68 1.57 -3.56 13.25
C PHE A 68 0.90 -4.93 13.19
N SER A 69 1.58 -6.01 13.59
CA SER A 69 1.02 -7.37 13.52
C SER A 69 0.07 -7.73 14.66
N GLY A 70 -0.12 -6.85 15.63
CA GLY A 70 -1.04 -7.04 16.75
C GLY A 70 -2.51 -7.18 16.32
N PRO A 71 -3.37 -7.76 17.18
CA PRO A 71 -4.80 -7.97 16.87
C PRO A 71 -5.59 -6.66 16.69
N TRP A 72 -5.10 -5.58 17.25
CA TRP A 72 -5.72 -4.24 17.18
C TRP A 72 -5.31 -3.44 15.95
N ALA A 73 -4.31 -3.91 15.22
CA ALA A 73 -3.66 -3.17 14.16
C ALA A 73 -4.25 -3.43 12.76
N ALA A 74 -5.47 -3.96 12.65
CA ALA A 74 -6.07 -4.29 11.35
C ALA A 74 -6.09 -3.10 10.38
N THR A 75 -6.39 -1.90 10.87
CA THR A 75 -6.36 -0.69 10.05
C THR A 75 -4.93 -0.34 9.63
N ALA A 76 -3.96 -0.41 10.55
CA ALA A 76 -2.56 -0.14 10.24
C ALA A 76 -1.99 -1.18 9.25
N MET A 77 -2.36 -2.46 9.39
CA MET A 77 -1.98 -3.50 8.42
C MET A 77 -2.59 -3.27 7.03
N ALA A 78 -3.85 -2.84 6.96
CA ALA A 78 -4.47 -2.46 5.68
C ALA A 78 -3.74 -1.28 5.03
N THR A 79 -3.44 -0.23 5.81
CA THR A 79 -2.63 0.90 5.35
C THR A 79 -1.21 0.47 4.96
N LEU A 80 -0.61 -0.51 5.66
CA LEU A 80 0.69 -1.04 5.27
C LEU A 80 0.64 -1.73 3.90
N GLN A 81 -0.44 -2.46 3.56
CA GLN A 81 -0.60 -3.01 2.19
C GLN A 81 -0.64 -1.89 1.15
N HIS A 82 -1.34 -0.77 1.45
CA HIS A 82 -1.38 0.41 0.60
C HIS A 82 0.02 0.95 0.33
N GLU A 83 0.79 1.20 1.38
CA GLU A 83 2.15 1.75 1.26
C GLU A 83 3.12 0.76 0.57
N LEU A 84 2.98 -0.54 0.81
CA LEU A 84 3.77 -1.56 0.15
C LEU A 84 3.48 -1.66 -1.36
N GLN A 85 2.25 -1.37 -1.80
CA GLN A 85 1.96 -1.24 -3.22
C GLN A 85 2.71 -0.07 -3.85
N HIS A 86 2.83 1.07 -3.15
CA HIS A 86 3.68 2.16 -3.62
C HIS A 86 5.15 1.76 -3.69
N VAL A 87 5.67 1.02 -2.69
CA VAL A 87 7.04 0.48 -2.75
C VAL A 87 7.22 -0.36 -4.01
N LEU A 88 6.30 -1.31 -4.26
CA LEU A 88 6.36 -2.15 -5.45
C LEU A 88 6.37 -1.32 -6.74
N ASP A 89 5.45 -0.36 -6.85
CA ASP A 89 5.34 0.51 -8.02
C ASP A 89 6.60 1.35 -8.26
N TYR A 90 7.31 1.76 -7.19
CA TYR A 90 8.63 2.40 -7.30
C TYR A 90 9.70 1.43 -7.77
N GLN A 91 9.77 0.21 -7.23
CA GLN A 91 10.82 -0.76 -7.53
C GLN A 91 10.73 -1.28 -8.96
N ILE A 92 9.52 -1.49 -9.48
CA ILE A 92 9.33 -1.88 -10.89
C ILE A 92 9.45 -0.68 -11.86
N GLY A 93 9.75 0.52 -11.37
CA GLY A 93 9.90 1.73 -12.18
C GLY A 93 8.58 2.29 -12.74
N TRP A 94 7.43 1.77 -12.32
CA TRP A 94 6.14 2.29 -12.75
C TRP A 94 5.82 3.63 -12.11
N LEU A 95 6.12 3.81 -10.82
CA LEU A 95 5.94 5.06 -10.08
C LEU A 95 7.26 5.81 -9.98
N THR A 96 7.25 7.08 -10.38
CA THR A 96 8.34 8.04 -10.17
C THR A 96 7.76 9.34 -9.64
N ALA A 97 8.56 10.17 -8.99
CA ALA A 97 8.10 11.48 -8.52
C ALA A 97 7.53 12.33 -9.67
N ALA A 98 8.17 12.30 -10.85
CA ALA A 98 7.70 13.01 -12.03
C ALA A 98 6.34 12.47 -12.50
N ARG A 99 6.16 11.15 -12.56
CA ARG A 99 4.90 10.52 -12.95
C ARG A 99 3.80 10.85 -11.94
N TYR A 100 4.07 10.74 -10.64
CA TYR A 100 3.12 11.06 -9.58
C TYR A 100 2.60 12.50 -9.71
N LEU A 101 3.49 13.45 -9.99
CA LEU A 101 3.13 14.86 -10.12
C LEU A 101 2.50 15.22 -11.46
N SER A 102 2.66 14.40 -12.51
CA SER A 102 2.23 14.72 -13.87
C SER A 102 0.73 14.60 -14.11
N ARG A 103 -0.01 13.84 -13.28
CA ARG A 103 -1.44 13.59 -13.50
C ARG A 103 -2.23 13.66 -12.20
N PRO A 104 -3.29 14.50 -12.14
CA PRO A 104 -4.18 14.57 -10.96
C PRO A 104 -4.82 13.23 -10.58
N THR A 105 -5.01 12.32 -11.56
CA THR A 105 -5.55 10.98 -11.31
C THR A 105 -4.68 10.14 -10.40
N HIS A 106 -3.36 10.41 -10.33
CA HIS A 106 -2.45 9.72 -9.41
C HIS A 106 -2.71 10.05 -7.94
N TRP A 107 -3.39 11.18 -7.64
CA TRP A 107 -3.67 11.63 -6.27
C TRP A 107 -5.07 11.25 -5.79
N SER A 108 -5.85 10.59 -6.65
CA SER A 108 -7.22 10.19 -6.31
C SER A 108 -7.24 8.85 -5.60
N TYR A 109 -7.69 8.86 -4.36
CA TYR A 109 -8.00 7.64 -3.58
C TYR A 109 -9.35 7.03 -3.97
N ARG A 110 -10.15 7.74 -4.78
CA ARG A 110 -11.48 7.28 -5.15
C ARG A 110 -11.39 6.14 -6.16
N LEU A 111 -11.64 4.93 -5.70
CA LEU A 111 -11.70 3.71 -6.49
C LEU A 111 -13.13 3.16 -6.45
N GLU A 112 -13.78 3.09 -7.59
CA GLU A 112 -15.07 2.43 -7.77
C GLU A 112 -14.82 1.02 -8.27
N ILE A 113 -15.09 0.02 -7.42
CA ILE A 113 -14.89 -1.38 -7.77
C ILE A 113 -16.05 -1.83 -8.65
N ARG A 114 -15.75 -2.16 -9.91
CA ARG A 114 -16.73 -2.59 -10.90
C ARG A 114 -16.13 -3.57 -11.91
N PRO A 115 -16.93 -4.44 -12.53
CA PRO A 115 -16.47 -5.29 -13.62
C PRO A 115 -15.87 -4.46 -14.77
N GLY A 116 -14.80 -4.98 -15.39
CA GLY A 116 -14.12 -4.32 -16.50
C GLY A 116 -13.12 -3.23 -16.08
N LEU A 117 -12.86 -3.05 -14.79
CA LEU A 117 -11.78 -2.20 -14.33
C LEU A 117 -10.43 -2.77 -14.79
N VAL A 118 -9.53 -1.90 -15.27
CA VAL A 118 -8.23 -2.29 -15.82
C VAL A 118 -7.12 -1.72 -14.94
N TRP A 119 -6.21 -2.59 -14.47
CA TRP A 119 -5.12 -2.22 -13.58
C TRP A 119 -4.24 -1.09 -14.12
N ASP A 120 -3.88 -1.15 -15.40
CA ASP A 120 -3.00 -0.16 -16.01
C ASP A 120 -3.64 1.21 -16.23
N ALA A 121 -4.97 1.30 -16.12
CA ALA A 121 -5.69 2.57 -16.15
C ALA A 121 -5.74 3.26 -14.78
N LEU A 122 -5.39 2.56 -13.69
CA LEU A 122 -5.42 3.10 -12.34
C LEU A 122 -4.27 4.07 -12.08
N GLY A 123 -4.56 5.12 -11.31
CA GLY A 123 -3.56 5.99 -10.73
C GLY A 123 -2.84 5.33 -9.54
N ALA A 124 -1.77 5.97 -9.04
CA ALA A 124 -0.95 5.40 -7.97
C ALA A 124 -1.76 5.14 -6.69
N GLU A 125 -2.52 6.13 -6.23
CA GLU A 125 -3.36 5.97 -5.04
C GLU A 125 -4.48 4.95 -5.23
N GLN A 126 -5.02 4.84 -6.44
CA GLN A 126 -6.05 3.84 -6.74
C GLN A 126 -5.50 2.40 -6.72
N ARG A 127 -4.27 2.18 -7.21
CA ARG A 127 -3.59 0.88 -7.12
C ARG A 127 -3.33 0.50 -5.66
N ALA A 128 -2.83 1.44 -4.88
CA ALA A 128 -2.57 1.25 -3.47
C ALA A 128 -3.88 1.00 -2.68
N THR A 129 -4.94 1.77 -2.99
CA THR A 129 -6.28 1.53 -2.43
C THR A 129 -6.83 0.15 -2.80
N ALA A 130 -6.59 -0.34 -4.03
CA ALA A 130 -7.03 -1.68 -4.42
C ALA A 130 -6.32 -2.77 -3.58
N ALA A 131 -5.01 -2.63 -3.31
CA ALA A 131 -4.26 -3.55 -2.45
C ALA A 131 -4.77 -3.53 -1.01
N GLU A 132 -5.05 -2.35 -0.46
CA GLU A 132 -5.66 -2.17 0.86
C GLU A 132 -7.03 -2.84 0.96
N LEU A 133 -7.91 -2.60 -0.01
CA LEU A 133 -9.27 -3.16 -0.04
C LEU A 133 -9.27 -4.68 -0.22
N LEU A 134 -8.35 -5.23 -1.02
CA LEU A 134 -8.18 -6.68 -1.13
C LEU A 134 -7.84 -7.28 0.23
N TRP A 135 -6.85 -6.72 0.92
CA TRP A 135 -6.45 -7.21 2.23
C TRP A 135 -7.60 -7.13 3.25
N ILE A 136 -8.35 -6.01 3.28
CA ILE A 136 -9.54 -5.85 4.14
C ILE A 136 -10.59 -6.91 3.83
N ALA A 137 -10.89 -7.15 2.56
CA ALA A 137 -11.91 -8.12 2.17
C ALA A 137 -11.54 -9.55 2.55
N GLU A 138 -10.25 -9.89 2.60
CA GLU A 138 -9.75 -11.21 2.99
C GLU A 138 -9.64 -11.39 4.51
N ASN A 139 -9.23 -10.35 5.24
CA ASN A 139 -8.91 -10.44 6.67
C ASN A 139 -9.98 -9.86 7.59
N ALA A 140 -10.91 -9.04 7.06
CA ALA A 140 -12.01 -8.43 7.79
C ALA A 140 -13.31 -8.52 6.99
N PRO A 141 -13.82 -9.73 6.71
CA PRO A 141 -14.92 -9.97 5.75
C PRO A 141 -16.24 -9.27 6.12
N ALA A 142 -16.43 -8.86 7.38
CA ALA A 142 -17.57 -8.04 7.78
C ALA A 142 -17.57 -6.63 7.15
N ARG A 143 -16.45 -6.19 6.58
CA ARG A 143 -16.26 -4.85 5.97
C ARG A 143 -16.19 -4.87 4.44
N GLY A 144 -16.12 -6.05 3.81
CA GLY A 144 -15.99 -6.20 2.36
C GLY A 144 -17.09 -7.06 1.74
N SER A 145 -17.49 -6.77 0.50
CA SER A 145 -18.39 -7.62 -0.23
C SER A 145 -17.64 -8.76 -0.94
N ARG A 146 -18.28 -9.94 -1.07
CA ARG A 146 -17.71 -11.07 -1.81
C ARG A 146 -17.55 -10.77 -3.32
N ALA A 147 -18.43 -9.92 -3.86
CA ALA A 147 -18.34 -9.50 -5.26
C ALA A 147 -17.09 -8.64 -5.50
N ASP A 148 -16.82 -7.69 -4.59
CA ASP A 148 -15.63 -6.83 -4.65
C ASP A 148 -14.35 -7.65 -4.52
N LEU A 149 -14.33 -8.64 -3.63
CA LEU A 149 -13.18 -9.52 -3.44
C LEU A 149 -12.79 -10.24 -4.76
N ARG A 150 -13.78 -10.77 -5.48
CA ARG A 150 -13.51 -11.42 -6.78
C ARG A 150 -12.96 -10.44 -7.80
N ILE A 151 -13.59 -9.26 -7.93
CA ILE A 151 -13.12 -8.23 -8.86
C ILE A 151 -11.69 -7.78 -8.52
N LEU A 152 -11.37 -7.58 -7.24
CA LEU A 152 -10.03 -7.19 -6.81
C LEU A 152 -8.98 -8.26 -7.09
N ARG A 153 -9.30 -9.54 -6.89
CA ARG A 153 -8.40 -10.66 -7.23
C ARG A 153 -8.13 -10.76 -8.73
N ASP A 154 -9.15 -10.54 -9.55
CA ASP A 154 -9.01 -10.56 -11.00
C ASP A 154 -8.28 -9.30 -11.54
N LEU A 155 -8.42 -8.17 -10.84
CA LEU A 155 -7.84 -6.88 -11.21
C LEU A 155 -6.34 -6.80 -10.91
N ILE A 156 -5.92 -7.26 -9.71
CA ILE A 156 -4.58 -7.05 -9.19
C ILE A 156 -3.63 -8.15 -9.69
N PRO A 157 -2.58 -7.82 -10.47
CA PRO A 157 -1.76 -8.84 -11.14
C PRO A 157 -1.11 -9.86 -10.20
N TRP A 158 -0.61 -9.41 -9.05
CA TRP A 158 0.03 -10.30 -8.08
C TRP A 158 -0.97 -11.10 -7.24
N ALA A 159 -2.25 -10.70 -7.16
CA ALA A 159 -3.27 -11.44 -6.43
C ALA A 159 -3.70 -12.72 -7.18
N ALA A 160 -3.73 -12.68 -8.51
CA ALA A 160 -4.07 -13.83 -9.34
C ALA A 160 -3.04 -14.97 -9.22
N SER A 161 -1.75 -14.64 -9.02
CA SER A 161 -0.66 -15.61 -8.93
C SER A 161 -0.69 -16.44 -7.64
N SER A 162 -1.35 -15.98 -6.59
CA SER A 162 -1.44 -16.66 -5.29
C SER A 162 -2.58 -17.68 -5.18
N ALA A 163 -3.43 -17.79 -6.20
CA ALA A 163 -4.61 -18.65 -6.20
C ALA A 163 -4.33 -20.10 -6.63
N ASN A 164 -3.08 -20.47 -6.92
CA ASN A 164 -2.71 -21.81 -7.34
C ASN A 164 -1.72 -22.41 -6.31
N PRO A 165 -2.19 -23.22 -5.32
CA PRO A 165 -1.32 -24.02 -4.46
C PRO A 165 -0.74 -25.23 -5.20
#